data_20c52a9cd8cff29b527e752b0de74cce
#
_entry.id   20c52a9cd8cff29b527e752b0de74cce
#
_cell.length_a   1.000
_cell.length_b   1.000
_cell.length_c   1.000
_cell.angle_alpha   90.00
_cell.angle_beta   90.00
_cell.angle_gamma   90.00
#
_symmetry.space_group_name_H-M   'P 1'
#
loop_
_entity.id
_entity.type
_entity.pdbx_description
1 polymer ?
#
loop_
_entity_poly.entity_id
_entity_poly.type
_entity_poly.pdbx_seq_one_letter_code
_entity_poly.pdbx_strand_id
1 'polypeptide(L)'
;MANETILTIIGNTTGPAELRFTPAGAAVASFTVASTPRTFDKNANEWKDGTTLFMRCSAWRELGENVAESLDQKGMRVVVSGRLTQREYEKDGQKRTVVELEVDEVGPSLKYATAKVARTQRKDGGQQGGQWGNQPAQQQPASDPWGGNDTAPPF
;
A
#
# COMPACT_ATOMS: atom_id res chain seq x y z
N MET A 1 10.24 12.68 12.83
CA MET A 1 11.62 13.24 12.90
C MET A 1 11.70 14.41 11.95
N ALA A 2 12.51 15.40 12.24
CA ALA A 2 12.68 16.58 11.38
C ALA A 2 13.92 16.39 10.50
N ASN A 3 13.96 17.10 9.35
CA ASN A 3 15.10 17.14 8.41
C ASN A 3 15.36 15.85 7.62
N GLU A 4 14.37 15.02 7.38
CA GLU A 4 14.48 13.88 6.48
C GLU A 4 14.46 14.34 5.01
N THR A 5 15.26 13.69 4.18
CA THR A 5 15.25 13.95 2.74
C THR A 5 14.14 13.17 2.07
N ILE A 6 13.08 13.85 1.68
CA ILE A 6 11.93 13.27 0.99
C ILE A 6 12.20 13.24 -0.51
N LEU A 7 11.97 12.11 -1.14
CA LEU A 7 12.11 11.90 -2.57
C LEU A 7 10.87 11.21 -3.14
N THR A 8 10.40 11.69 -4.28
CA THR A 8 9.40 11.00 -5.09
C THR A 8 10.01 10.56 -6.40
N ILE A 9 9.89 9.28 -6.70
CA ILE A 9 10.38 8.68 -7.94
C ILE A 9 9.22 8.04 -8.71
N ILE A 10 9.25 8.20 -10.03
CA ILE A 10 8.32 7.57 -10.95
C ILE A 10 9.12 6.70 -11.92
N GLY A 11 8.77 5.45 -12.03
CA GLY A 11 9.45 4.52 -12.90
C GLY A 11 8.76 3.16 -12.94
N ASN A 12 9.46 2.18 -13.43
CA ASN A 12 8.93 0.83 -13.60
C ASN A 12 9.64 -0.14 -12.66
N THR A 13 8.89 -1.09 -12.10
CA THR A 13 9.48 -2.15 -11.29
C THR A 13 10.38 -3.04 -12.15
N THR A 14 11.53 -3.43 -11.60
CA THR A 14 12.48 -4.32 -12.29
C THR A 14 12.16 -5.79 -12.09
N GLY A 15 11.30 -6.10 -11.15
CA GLY A 15 10.82 -7.43 -10.82
C GLY A 15 9.72 -7.36 -9.77
N PRO A 16 9.14 -8.49 -9.36
CA PRO A 16 8.15 -8.52 -8.30
C PRO A 16 8.76 -8.08 -6.96
N ALA A 17 7.94 -7.47 -6.11
CA ALA A 17 8.34 -7.12 -4.76
C ALA A 17 8.56 -8.39 -3.92
N GLU A 18 9.65 -8.43 -3.18
CA GLU A 18 9.99 -9.55 -2.29
C GLU A 18 9.59 -9.23 -0.85
N LEU A 19 8.73 -10.05 -0.28
CA LEU A 19 8.31 -9.93 1.11
C LEU A 19 9.23 -10.78 2.01
N ARG A 20 9.76 -10.14 3.05
CA ARG A 20 10.53 -10.81 4.12
C ARG A 20 10.03 -10.36 5.47
N PHE A 21 10.32 -11.15 6.49
CA PHE A 21 10.02 -10.80 7.87
C PHE A 21 11.31 -10.64 8.64
N THR A 22 11.38 -9.58 9.44
CA THR A 22 12.51 -9.37 10.36
C THR A 22 12.45 -10.37 11.53
N PRO A 23 13.56 -10.59 12.28
CA PRO A 23 13.53 -11.43 13.49
C PRO A 23 12.49 -10.99 14.51
N ALA A 24 12.14 -9.71 14.53
CA ALA A 24 11.07 -9.15 15.36
C ALA A 24 9.65 -9.37 14.80
N GLY A 25 9.52 -10.01 13.63
CA GLY A 25 8.24 -10.32 13.00
C GLY A 25 7.64 -9.20 12.14
N ALA A 26 8.37 -8.13 11.86
CA ALA A 26 7.92 -7.05 11.00
C ALA A 26 8.06 -7.41 9.52
N ALA A 27 7.01 -7.20 8.73
CA ALA A 27 7.05 -7.40 7.29
C ALA A 27 7.84 -6.28 6.60
N VAL A 28 8.67 -6.66 5.64
CA VAL A 28 9.43 -5.74 4.77
C VAL A 28 9.32 -6.22 3.34
N ALA A 29 8.76 -5.39 2.47
CA ALA A 29 8.77 -5.62 1.04
C ALA A 29 9.89 -4.81 0.38
N SER A 30 10.72 -5.46 -0.41
CA SER A 30 11.81 -4.84 -1.16
C SER A 30 11.54 -4.92 -2.65
N PHE A 31 11.70 -3.82 -3.34
CA PHE A 31 11.57 -3.73 -4.79
C PHE A 31 12.48 -2.64 -5.34
N THR A 32 12.75 -2.69 -6.63
CA THR A 32 13.59 -1.71 -7.31
C THR A 32 12.78 -1.02 -8.40
N VAL A 33 12.86 0.30 -8.43
CA VAL A 33 12.24 1.15 -9.45
C VAL A 33 13.31 1.65 -10.40
N ALA A 34 13.13 1.39 -11.69
CA ALA A 34 13.95 1.91 -12.75
C ALA A 34 13.30 3.16 -13.34
N SER A 35 13.98 4.30 -13.20
CA SER A 35 13.56 5.57 -13.76
C SER A 35 14.54 5.99 -14.85
N THR A 36 14.08 6.02 -16.11
CA THR A 36 14.90 6.36 -17.27
C THR A 36 14.46 7.70 -17.82
N PRO A 37 15.31 8.74 -17.75
CA PRO A 37 15.00 10.01 -18.39
C PRO A 37 15.06 9.87 -19.91
N ARG A 38 14.18 10.56 -20.61
CA ARG A 38 14.20 10.63 -22.07
C ARG A 38 14.50 12.05 -22.51
N THR A 39 15.42 12.19 -23.44
CA THR A 39 15.82 13.46 -24.01
C THR A 39 15.57 13.44 -25.51
N PHE A 40 15.01 14.53 -26.02
CA PHE A 40 14.83 14.68 -27.45
C PHE A 40 16.14 15.17 -28.10
N ASP A 41 16.67 14.36 -29.00
CA ASP A 41 17.85 14.74 -29.83
C ASP A 41 17.37 15.49 -31.06
N LYS A 42 17.60 16.80 -31.08
CA LYS A 42 17.22 17.67 -32.19
C LYS A 42 17.97 17.36 -33.48
N ASN A 43 19.21 16.82 -33.41
CA ASN A 43 20.01 16.48 -34.58
C ASN A 43 19.50 15.20 -35.27
N ALA A 44 19.12 14.19 -34.47
CA ALA A 44 18.61 12.93 -34.97
C ALA A 44 17.06 12.96 -35.11
N ASN A 45 16.39 14.01 -34.61
CA ASN A 45 14.94 14.15 -34.57
C ASN A 45 14.22 12.94 -33.91
N GLU A 46 14.83 12.41 -32.86
CA GLU A 46 14.31 11.25 -32.13
C GLU A 46 14.46 11.39 -30.61
N TRP A 47 13.66 10.62 -29.89
CA TRP A 47 13.78 10.51 -28.44
C TRP A 47 14.80 9.45 -28.07
N LYS A 48 15.78 9.83 -27.27
CA LYS A 48 16.83 8.94 -26.73
C LYS A 48 16.63 8.71 -25.24
N ASP A 49 16.85 7.49 -24.80
CA ASP A 49 16.89 7.15 -23.39
C ASP A 49 18.24 7.57 -22.78
N GLY A 50 18.18 8.23 -21.65
CA GLY A 50 19.35 8.57 -20.85
C GLY A 50 19.75 7.42 -19.92
N THR A 51 20.65 7.72 -18.99
CA THR A 51 21.09 6.76 -17.98
C THR A 51 19.95 6.44 -17.01
N THR A 52 19.65 5.17 -16.87
CA THR A 52 18.61 4.70 -15.95
C THR A 52 19.06 4.82 -14.50
N LEU A 53 18.24 5.42 -13.67
CA LEU A 53 18.38 5.40 -12.21
C LEU A 53 17.63 4.19 -11.64
N PHE A 54 18.36 3.35 -10.92
CA PHE A 54 17.78 2.24 -10.17
C PHE A 54 17.67 2.61 -8.70
N MET A 55 16.45 2.78 -8.20
CA MET A 55 16.20 3.09 -6.80
C MET A 55 15.67 1.88 -6.06
N ARG A 56 16.41 1.45 -5.07
CA ARG A 56 15.99 0.38 -4.16
C ARG A 56 15.01 0.94 -3.14
N CYS A 57 13.86 0.30 -2.99
CA CYS A 57 12.77 0.72 -2.14
C CYS A 57 12.45 -0.35 -1.10
N SER A 58 12.14 0.08 0.11
CA SER A 58 11.73 -0.79 1.21
C SER A 58 10.45 -0.27 1.83
N ALA A 59 9.42 -1.10 1.83
CA ALA A 59 8.13 -0.80 2.44
C ALA A 59 7.92 -1.68 3.67
N TRP A 60 7.53 -1.07 4.79
CA TRP A 60 7.48 -1.73 6.08
C TRP A 60 6.07 -2.03 6.54
N ARG A 61 5.89 -3.11 7.29
CA ARG A 61 4.66 -3.51 7.97
C ARG A 61 3.49 -3.71 7.00
N GLU A 62 2.34 -3.18 7.30
CA GLU A 62 1.13 -3.31 6.48
C GLU A 62 1.33 -2.80 5.04
N LEU A 63 2.03 -1.67 4.87
CA LEU A 63 2.40 -1.18 3.55
C LEU A 63 3.23 -2.20 2.77
N GLY A 64 4.19 -2.86 3.44
CA GLY A 64 5.01 -3.91 2.83
C GLY A 64 4.20 -5.13 2.38
N GLU A 65 3.26 -5.57 3.18
CA GLU A 65 2.34 -6.67 2.81
C GLU A 65 1.50 -6.31 1.58
N ASN A 66 0.94 -5.10 1.56
CA ASN A 66 0.14 -4.62 0.43
C ASN A 66 0.98 -4.45 -0.84
N VAL A 67 2.21 -3.97 -0.70
CA VAL A 67 3.17 -3.84 -1.81
C VAL A 67 3.50 -5.20 -2.40
N ALA A 68 3.79 -6.19 -1.56
CA ALA A 68 4.12 -7.54 -2.01
C ALA A 68 2.97 -8.19 -2.78
N GLU A 69 1.74 -7.94 -2.37
CA GLU A 69 0.55 -8.43 -3.05
C GLU A 69 0.28 -7.69 -4.37
N SER A 70 0.52 -6.39 -4.41
CA SER A 70 0.14 -5.53 -5.54
C SER A 70 1.23 -5.38 -6.59
N LEU A 71 2.51 -5.33 -6.20
CA LEU A 71 3.65 -5.20 -7.11
C LEU A 71 4.26 -6.58 -7.41
N ASP A 72 3.49 -7.43 -8.03
CA ASP A 72 3.80 -8.84 -8.28
C ASP A 72 4.48 -9.10 -9.63
N GLN A 73 4.70 -8.08 -10.44
CA GLN A 73 5.22 -8.21 -11.80
C GLN A 73 6.35 -7.21 -12.09
N LYS A 74 7.20 -7.60 -13.01
CA LYS A 74 8.17 -6.72 -13.63
C LYS A 74 7.48 -5.74 -14.59
N GLY A 75 7.96 -4.50 -14.62
CA GLY A 75 7.52 -3.50 -15.58
C GLY A 75 6.27 -2.73 -15.17
N MET A 76 5.82 -2.86 -13.94
CA MET A 76 4.72 -2.04 -13.42
C MET A 76 5.19 -0.60 -13.21
N ARG A 77 4.49 0.35 -13.83
CA ARG A 77 4.77 1.77 -13.60
C ARG A 77 4.19 2.21 -12.26
N VAL A 78 5.04 2.75 -11.41
CA VAL A 78 4.70 3.13 -10.04
C VAL A 78 5.16 4.55 -9.73
N VAL A 79 4.45 5.18 -8.80
CA VAL A 79 4.84 6.42 -8.13
C VAL A 79 5.18 6.07 -6.69
N VAL A 80 6.39 6.37 -6.26
CA VAL A 80 6.89 6.05 -4.92
C VAL A 80 7.39 7.31 -4.26
N SER A 81 6.91 7.60 -3.07
CA SER A 81 7.39 8.68 -2.22
C SER A 81 7.88 8.13 -0.90
N GLY A 82 8.99 8.62 -0.43
CA GLY A 82 9.57 8.15 0.82
C GLY A 82 10.77 8.97 1.25
N ARG A 83 11.44 8.45 2.26
CA ARG A 83 12.63 9.05 2.86
C ARG A 83 13.88 8.39 2.29
N LEU A 84 14.78 9.22 1.75
CA LEU A 84 16.06 8.74 1.26
C LEU A 84 16.97 8.45 2.44
N THR A 85 17.44 7.22 2.53
CA THR A 85 18.31 6.73 3.60
C THR A 85 19.59 6.14 3.04
N GLN A 86 20.66 6.23 3.79
CA GLN A 86 21.94 5.67 3.44
C GLN A 86 22.34 4.65 4.51
N ARG A 87 22.75 3.47 4.05
CA ARG A 87 23.19 2.39 4.91
C ARG A 87 24.59 1.94 4.51
N GLU A 88 25.43 1.73 5.49
CA GLU A 88 26.75 1.11 5.31
C GLU A 88 26.70 -0.37 5.65
N TYR A 89 27.36 -1.19 4.87
CA TYR A 89 27.55 -2.61 5.14
C TYR A 89 28.94 -3.06 4.69
N GLU A 90 29.45 -4.11 5.33
CA GLU A 90 30.70 -4.76 4.93
C GLU A 90 30.42 -5.94 4.03
N LYS A 91 31.13 -5.98 2.89
CA LYS A 91 31.18 -7.14 2.01
C LYS A 91 32.63 -7.35 1.58
N ASP A 92 33.13 -8.58 1.75
CA ASP A 92 34.51 -8.95 1.41
C ASP A 92 35.58 -8.06 2.05
N GLY A 93 35.37 -7.63 3.32
CA GLY A 93 36.28 -6.77 4.06
C GLY A 93 36.27 -5.32 3.64
N GLN A 94 35.39 -4.92 2.72
CA GLN A 94 35.23 -3.54 2.26
C GLN A 94 33.89 -2.95 2.72
N LYS A 95 33.96 -1.72 3.24
CA LYS A 95 32.77 -0.93 3.54
C LYS A 95 32.11 -0.48 2.24
N ARG A 96 30.83 -0.78 2.10
CA ARG A 96 30.00 -0.33 0.97
C ARG A 96 28.83 0.49 1.48
N THR A 97 28.49 1.50 0.72
CA THR A 97 27.36 2.38 1.00
C THR A 97 26.26 2.10 0.00
N VAL A 98 25.05 1.93 0.51
CA VAL A 98 23.82 1.77 -0.28
C VAL A 98 22.86 2.89 0.06
N VAL A 99 22.31 3.52 -0.97
CA VAL A 99 21.22 4.50 -0.84
C VAL A 99 19.92 3.79 -1.15
N GLU A 100 18.98 3.88 -0.22
CA GLU A 100 17.68 3.23 -0.31
C GLU A 100 16.57 4.24 -0.03
N LEU A 101 15.40 4.01 -0.59
CA LEU A 101 14.20 4.78 -0.33
C LEU A 101 13.30 4.01 0.64
N GLU A 102 13.16 4.53 1.84
CA GLU A 102 12.19 4.01 2.81
C GLU A 102 10.81 4.58 2.45
N VAL A 103 9.92 3.71 1.99
CA VAL A 103 8.67 4.11 1.35
C VAL A 103 7.64 4.55 2.38
N ASP A 104 7.09 5.74 2.20
CA ASP A 104 5.94 6.24 2.93
C ASP A 104 4.63 6.03 2.14
N GLU A 105 4.67 6.26 0.82
CA GLU A 105 3.54 6.09 -0.08
C GLU A 105 3.98 5.46 -1.40
N VAL A 106 3.18 4.55 -1.91
CA VAL A 106 3.40 3.92 -3.22
C VAL A 106 2.07 3.56 -3.87
N GLY A 107 2.01 3.72 -5.16
CA GLY A 107 0.85 3.31 -5.94
C GLY A 107 1.19 3.09 -7.40
N PRO A 108 0.33 2.36 -8.12
CA PRO A 108 0.46 2.23 -9.57
C PRO A 108 0.20 3.57 -10.25
N SER A 109 0.97 3.88 -11.28
CA SER A 109 0.71 5.03 -12.14
C SER A 109 -0.42 4.70 -13.12
N LEU A 110 -1.41 5.56 -13.21
CA LEU A 110 -2.54 5.40 -14.13
C LEU A 110 -2.28 6.04 -15.50
N LYS A 111 -1.07 6.46 -15.76
CA LYS A 111 -0.72 7.10 -17.04
C LYS A 111 -0.97 6.18 -18.24
N TYR A 112 -0.67 4.89 -18.09
CA TYR A 112 -0.78 3.88 -19.15
C TYR A 112 -1.57 2.63 -18.74
N ALA A 113 -2.14 2.64 -17.55
CA ALA A 113 -2.86 1.49 -16.99
C ALA A 113 -4.04 1.93 -16.15
N THR A 114 -4.93 1.00 -15.90
CA THR A 114 -6.03 1.16 -14.95
C THR A 114 -5.78 0.33 -13.70
N ALA A 115 -6.34 0.73 -12.58
CA ALA A 115 -6.24 -0.02 -11.34
C ALA A 115 -7.62 -0.17 -10.68
N LYS A 116 -7.86 -1.32 -10.09
CA LYS A 116 -8.99 -1.56 -9.19
C LYS A 116 -8.45 -1.62 -7.77
N VAL A 117 -9.05 -0.87 -6.87
CA VAL A 117 -8.61 -0.75 -5.49
C VAL A 117 -9.54 -1.55 -4.59
N ALA A 118 -8.96 -2.49 -3.85
CA ALA A 118 -9.64 -3.19 -2.77
C ALA A 118 -9.06 -2.70 -1.43
N ARG A 119 -9.92 -2.26 -0.54
CA ARG A 119 -9.50 -1.82 0.79
C ARG A 119 -9.13 -3.02 1.63
N THR A 120 -7.91 -3.01 2.19
CA THR A 120 -7.50 -4.02 3.17
C THR A 120 -8.19 -3.75 4.50
N GLN A 121 -8.67 -4.82 5.14
CA GLN A 121 -9.17 -4.72 6.51
C GLN A 121 -7.96 -4.56 7.44
N ARG A 122 -8.01 -3.56 8.31
CA ARG A 122 -7.06 -3.50 9.42
C ARG A 122 -7.22 -4.78 10.23
N LYS A 123 -6.15 -5.50 10.39
CA LYS A 123 -6.06 -6.49 11.46
C LYS A 123 -5.93 -5.70 12.76
N ASP A 124 -7.06 -5.24 13.28
CA ASP A 124 -7.11 -4.80 14.67
C ASP A 124 -6.69 -6.01 15.50
N GLY A 125 -5.58 -5.86 16.20
CA GLY A 125 -5.05 -6.91 17.04
C GLY A 125 -6.14 -7.38 18.00
N GLY A 126 -6.57 -8.64 17.80
CA GLY A 126 -7.31 -9.50 18.68
C GLY A 126 -8.07 -8.89 19.85
N GLN A 127 -8.99 -7.98 19.62
CA GLN A 127 -10.19 -7.97 20.41
C GLN A 127 -11.16 -8.90 19.70
N GLN A 128 -11.27 -10.10 20.26
CA GLN A 128 -12.54 -10.78 20.27
C GLN A 128 -13.56 -9.76 20.78
N GLY A 129 -14.16 -9.04 19.88
CA GLY A 129 -15.40 -8.36 20.16
C GLY A 129 -16.31 -9.44 20.67
N GLY A 130 -16.71 -9.33 21.93
CA GLY A 130 -17.64 -10.24 22.52
C GLY A 130 -18.76 -10.44 21.53
N GLN A 131 -19.05 -11.68 21.27
CA GLN A 131 -20.22 -12.12 20.60
C GLN A 131 -21.38 -11.45 21.33
N TRP A 132 -21.76 -10.27 20.92
CA TRP A 132 -23.10 -9.79 21.15
C TRP A 132 -23.94 -10.72 20.30
N GLY A 133 -24.35 -11.79 20.98
CA GLY A 133 -25.23 -12.73 20.38
C GLY A 133 -26.38 -11.95 19.76
N ASN A 134 -26.57 -12.17 18.50
CA ASN A 134 -27.86 -11.98 17.89
C ASN A 134 -28.83 -12.89 18.66
N GLN A 135 -29.27 -12.41 19.80
CA GLN A 135 -30.53 -12.92 20.34
C GLN A 135 -31.57 -12.48 19.31
N PRO A 136 -32.21 -13.41 18.64
CA PRO A 136 -33.42 -13.05 17.92
C PRO A 136 -34.30 -12.35 18.94
N ALA A 137 -34.54 -11.08 18.70
CA ALA A 137 -35.55 -10.38 19.45
C ALA A 137 -36.81 -11.21 19.29
N GLN A 138 -37.18 -11.91 20.33
CA GLN A 138 -38.54 -12.39 20.43
C GLN A 138 -39.40 -11.12 20.30
N GLN A 139 -40.01 -11.00 19.15
CA GLN A 139 -41.12 -10.08 18.97
C GLN A 139 -42.16 -10.49 20.03
N GLN A 140 -42.10 -9.85 21.15
CA GLN A 140 -43.28 -9.72 21.95
C GLN A 140 -44.27 -8.97 21.05
N PRO A 141 -45.45 -9.53 20.81
CA PRO A 141 -46.46 -8.74 20.16
C PRO A 141 -46.66 -7.50 21.03
N ALA A 142 -46.38 -6.36 20.47
CA ALA A 142 -46.73 -5.10 21.08
C ALA A 142 -48.25 -5.17 21.26
N SER A 143 -48.66 -5.34 22.49
CA SER A 143 -50.02 -5.05 22.82
C SER A 143 -50.20 -3.56 22.58
N ASP A 144 -50.93 -3.27 21.54
CA ASP A 144 -51.28 -1.92 21.16
C ASP A 144 -52.08 -1.28 22.33
N PRO A 145 -51.52 -0.33 23.06
CA PRO A 145 -52.23 0.30 24.17
C PRO A 145 -53.40 1.14 23.70
N TRP A 146 -53.60 1.29 22.40
CA TRP A 146 -54.68 2.02 21.79
C TRP A 146 -55.68 1.12 21.04
N GLY A 147 -55.57 -0.18 21.21
CA GLY A 147 -56.61 -1.11 20.82
C GLY A 147 -57.84 -0.88 21.69
N GLY A 148 -58.36 0.30 21.60
CA GLY A 148 -59.65 0.62 22.20
C GLY A 148 -60.73 -0.24 21.56
N ASN A 149 -61.48 -0.90 22.37
CA ASN A 149 -62.75 -1.50 22.02
C ASN A 149 -63.55 -0.45 21.22
N ASP A 150 -63.52 -0.56 19.92
CA ASP A 150 -64.56 0.04 19.09
C ASP A 150 -65.84 -0.80 19.26
N THR A 151 -66.42 -0.69 20.40
CA THR A 151 -67.85 -0.90 20.49
C THR A 151 -68.46 0.35 19.90
N ALA A 152 -68.74 0.28 18.61
CA ALA A 152 -69.56 1.26 17.98
C ALA A 152 -70.89 1.34 18.75
N PRO A 153 -71.33 2.52 19.18
CA PRO A 153 -72.57 2.65 19.81
C PRO A 153 -73.67 2.26 18.82
N PRO A 154 -74.73 1.56 19.27
CA PRO A 154 -75.80 1.12 18.41
C PRO A 154 -76.72 2.28 18.08
N PHE A 155 -76.31 3.00 17.06
CA PHE A 155 -77.20 3.94 16.35
C PHE A 155 -76.61 4.19 14.94
#